data_2efe69407957487a87af3cce48a7ac52
#
_entry.id   2efe69407957487a87af3cce48a7ac52
#
_cell.length_a   1.000
_cell.length_b   1.000
_cell.length_c   1.000
_cell.angle_alpha   90.00
_cell.angle_beta   90.00
_cell.angle_gamma   90.00
#
_symmetry.space_group_name_H-M   'P 1'
#
loop_
_entity.id
_entity.type
_entity.pdbx_description
1 polymer ?
#
loop_
_entity_poly.entity_id
_entity_poly.type
_entity_poly.pdbx_seq_one_letter_code
_entity_poly.pdbx_strand_id
1 'polypeptide(L)'
;NIQFKFIQKTNEKIEKGKCILAFPNKLKCDYEDKNKKELKINKKTMAITQKRYEKTLFYPLSKSTFINILGKNELIKIINESNTIIDDYVNIVFIDSNNFKTLIRFDKEDFLLAGWVSSDQYNNQIIFEIEIISTNQMVDDRIFTLPIKS
;
A
#
# COMPACT_ATOMS: atom_id res chain seq x y z
N ASN A 1 7.60 -0.84 -12.64
CA ASN A 1 7.36 0.32 -11.78
C ASN A 1 5.99 0.91 -12.08
N ILE A 2 5.25 1.25 -11.06
CA ILE A 2 3.92 1.83 -11.18
C ILE A 2 3.89 3.13 -10.39
N GLN A 3 3.43 4.21 -11.03
CA GLN A 3 3.15 5.46 -10.35
C GLN A 3 1.65 5.64 -10.24
N PHE A 4 1.17 6.01 -9.07
CA PHE A 4 -0.26 6.17 -8.84
C PHE A 4 -0.58 7.26 -7.82
N LYS A 5 -1.77 7.80 -7.93
CA LYS A 5 -2.40 8.62 -6.90
C LYS A 5 -3.25 7.73 -6.02
N PHE A 6 -3.38 8.09 -4.75
CA PHE A 6 -4.25 7.34 -3.84
C PHE A 6 -5.12 8.27 -3.00
N ILE A 7 -6.23 7.69 -2.55
CA ILE A 7 -7.10 8.25 -1.52
C ILE A 7 -7.31 7.14 -0.49
N GLN A 8 -6.96 7.42 0.75
CA GLN A 8 -7.16 6.50 1.87
C GLN A 8 -8.22 7.05 2.80
N LYS A 9 -9.23 6.25 3.09
CA LYS A 9 -10.34 6.60 3.98
C LYS A 9 -10.34 5.67 5.18
N THR A 10 -10.29 6.25 6.38
CA THR A 10 -10.41 5.53 7.65
C THR A 10 -11.40 6.28 8.51
N ASN A 11 -12.62 5.74 8.69
CA ASN A 11 -13.72 6.46 9.32
C ASN A 11 -13.97 7.80 8.61
N GLU A 12 -13.89 8.93 9.33
CA GLU A 12 -14.07 10.27 8.74
C GLU A 12 -12.76 10.88 8.24
N LYS A 13 -11.63 10.20 8.47
CA LYS A 13 -10.32 10.70 8.06
C LYS A 13 -10.06 10.33 6.60
N ILE A 14 -9.68 11.32 5.80
CA ILE A 14 -9.29 11.15 4.40
C ILE A 14 -7.86 11.61 4.23
N GLU A 15 -7.02 10.74 3.67
CA GLU A 15 -5.64 11.06 3.30
C GLU A 15 -5.46 10.85 1.81
N LYS A 16 -4.67 11.72 1.18
CA LYS A 16 -4.38 11.66 -0.26
C LYS A 16 -2.89 11.76 -0.49
N GLY A 17 -2.44 11.29 -1.63
CA GLY A 17 -1.04 11.39 -2.00
C GLY A 17 -0.71 10.71 -3.31
N LYS A 18 0.59 10.56 -3.54
CA LYS A 18 1.15 9.89 -4.71
C LYS A 18 2.18 8.86 -4.28
N CYS A 19 2.19 7.74 -4.98
CA CYS A 19 3.13 6.65 -4.70
C CYS A 19 3.86 6.21 -5.97
N ILE A 20 5.06 5.68 -5.74
CA ILE A 20 5.83 4.96 -6.74
C ILE A 20 6.08 3.57 -6.18
N LEU A 21 5.67 2.56 -6.92
CA LEU A 21 5.83 1.15 -6.56
C LEU A 21 6.83 0.49 -7.49
N ALA A 22 7.87 -0.09 -6.93
CA ALA A 22 8.79 -0.99 -7.64
C ALA A 22 8.66 -2.38 -7.03
N PHE A 23 7.91 -3.23 -7.70
CA PHE A 23 7.64 -4.59 -7.23
C PHE A 23 8.89 -5.48 -7.37
N PRO A 24 9.15 -6.36 -6.41
CA PRO A 24 8.50 -6.48 -5.11
C PRO A 24 9.19 -5.60 -4.05
N ASN A 25 8.54 -5.30 -2.97
CA ASN A 25 9.14 -4.81 -1.73
C ASN A 25 9.66 -3.37 -1.73
N LYS A 26 9.35 -2.54 -2.74
CA LYS A 26 9.78 -1.14 -2.73
C LYS A 26 8.61 -0.22 -3.01
N LEU A 27 8.41 0.74 -2.14
CA LEU A 27 7.33 1.72 -2.25
C LEU A 27 7.80 3.06 -1.69
N LYS A 28 7.41 4.13 -2.34
CA LYS A 28 7.54 5.48 -1.80
C LYS A 28 6.23 6.20 -1.99
N CYS A 29 5.67 6.73 -0.90
CA CYS A 29 4.45 7.53 -0.94
C CYS A 29 4.68 8.90 -0.31
N ASP A 30 4.23 9.94 -0.99
CA ASP A 30 4.21 11.30 -0.49
C ASP A 30 2.76 11.71 -0.22
N TYR A 31 2.44 12.02 1.04
CA TYR A 31 1.10 12.41 1.47
C TYR A 31 0.91 13.92 1.32
N GLU A 32 -0.29 14.31 0.91
CA GLU A 32 -0.69 15.71 0.84
C GLU A 32 -1.25 16.14 2.21
N ASP A 33 -0.36 16.39 3.17
CA ASP A 33 -0.75 16.84 4.49
C ASP A 33 0.17 17.97 5.00
N LYS A 34 -0.21 18.56 6.14
CA LYS A 34 0.54 19.66 6.74
C LYS A 34 1.92 19.23 7.24
N ASN A 35 2.06 17.99 7.66
CA ASN A 35 3.28 17.43 8.20
C ASN A 35 4.22 16.90 7.14
N LYS A 36 3.77 16.90 5.88
CA LYS A 36 4.51 16.36 4.74
C LYS A 36 4.98 14.93 5.03
N LYS A 37 4.01 14.10 5.37
CA LYS A 37 4.29 12.69 5.67
C LYS A 37 4.81 11.98 4.43
N GLU A 38 5.87 11.20 4.61
CA GLU A 38 6.45 10.34 3.59
C GLU A 38 6.51 8.92 4.13
N LEU A 39 6.06 7.97 3.33
CA LEU A 39 6.17 6.56 3.65
C LEU A 39 7.12 5.91 2.64
N LYS A 40 8.13 5.20 3.15
CA LYS A 40 9.04 4.42 2.31
C LYS A 40 9.07 2.99 2.79
N ILE A 41 9.02 2.06 1.84
CA ILE A 41 9.22 0.64 2.10
C ILE A 41 10.38 0.19 1.24
N ASN A 42 11.33 -0.46 1.88
CA ASN A 42 12.46 -1.11 1.22
C ASN A 42 12.69 -2.47 1.86
N LYS A 43 12.49 -3.52 1.07
CA LYS A 43 12.58 -4.91 1.53
C LYS A 43 11.58 -5.19 2.66
N LYS A 44 12.03 -5.35 3.89
CA LYS A 44 11.18 -5.76 5.03
C LYS A 44 10.91 -4.63 6.02
N THR A 45 11.36 -3.43 5.72
CA THR A 45 11.26 -2.28 6.64
C THR A 45 10.44 -1.17 6.03
N MET A 46 9.54 -0.61 6.82
CA MET A 46 8.75 0.56 6.50
C MET A 46 9.20 1.73 7.36
N ALA A 47 9.43 2.90 6.76
CA ALA A 47 9.75 4.13 7.45
C ALA A 47 8.68 5.18 7.16
N ILE A 48 8.13 5.76 8.21
CA ILE A 48 7.18 6.86 8.11
C ILE A 48 7.84 8.11 8.65
N THR A 49 8.03 9.11 7.79
CA THR A 49 8.69 10.37 8.14
C THR A 49 7.68 11.50 8.09
N GLN A 50 7.61 12.27 9.17
CA GLN A 50 6.94 13.56 9.17
C GLN A 50 7.99 14.64 8.91
N LYS A 51 8.13 15.04 7.64
CA LYS A 51 9.22 15.93 7.21
C LYS A 51 9.21 17.28 7.92
N ARG A 52 8.04 17.80 8.24
CA ARG A 52 7.90 19.06 8.96
C ARG A 52 8.62 19.05 10.30
N TYR A 53 8.65 17.91 10.98
CA TYR A 53 9.27 17.75 12.30
C TYR A 53 10.58 16.98 12.25
N GLU A 54 11.02 16.58 11.07
CA GLU A 54 12.23 15.76 10.88
C GLU A 54 12.21 14.49 11.74
N LYS A 55 11.03 13.89 11.87
CA LYS A 55 10.81 12.72 12.72
C LYS A 55 10.45 11.50 11.88
N THR A 56 11.20 10.41 12.10
CA THR A 56 10.96 9.14 11.40
C THR A 56 10.70 8.00 12.40
N LEU A 57 9.68 7.21 12.12
CA LEU A 57 9.37 5.98 12.84
C LEU A 57 9.56 4.80 11.88
N PHE A 58 10.14 3.71 12.40
CA PHE A 58 10.40 2.50 11.63
C PHE A 58 9.50 1.37 12.10
N TYR A 59 8.97 0.62 11.13
CA TYR A 59 8.09 -0.52 11.38
C TYR A 59 8.51 -1.69 10.52
N PRO A 60 8.34 -2.95 10.99
CA PRO A 60 8.48 -4.09 10.08
C PRO A 60 7.32 -4.12 9.08
N LEU A 61 7.62 -4.47 7.84
CA LEU A 61 6.61 -4.56 6.78
C LEU A 61 5.50 -5.56 7.14
N SER A 62 5.84 -6.61 7.89
CA SER A 62 4.88 -7.62 8.34
C SER A 62 3.75 -7.07 9.21
N LYS A 63 3.90 -5.87 9.78
CA LYS A 63 2.87 -5.19 10.56
C LYS A 63 1.97 -4.28 9.73
N SER A 64 2.23 -4.16 8.43
CA SER A 64 1.49 -3.32 7.51
C SER A 64 0.62 -4.14 6.56
N THR A 65 -0.53 -3.58 6.14
CA THR A 65 -1.34 -4.18 5.08
C THR A 65 -0.61 -4.22 3.74
N PHE A 66 0.42 -3.40 3.55
CA PHE A 66 1.23 -3.42 2.34
C PHE A 66 1.98 -4.74 2.15
N ILE A 67 2.19 -5.53 3.21
CA ILE A 67 2.84 -6.85 3.07
C ILE A 67 2.10 -7.76 2.09
N ASN A 68 0.78 -7.67 2.05
CA ASN A 68 -0.05 -8.50 1.18
C ASN A 68 0.11 -8.17 -0.30
N ILE A 69 0.62 -6.99 -0.61
CA ILE A 69 0.77 -6.51 -1.99
C ILE A 69 2.24 -6.55 -2.42
N LEU A 70 3.15 -6.26 -1.50
CA LEU A 70 4.57 -6.12 -1.81
C LEU A 70 5.37 -7.41 -1.57
N GLY A 71 4.89 -8.28 -0.69
CA GLY A 71 5.56 -9.54 -0.39
C GLY A 71 5.27 -10.61 -1.45
N LYS A 72 6.31 -11.13 -2.11
CA LYS A 72 6.15 -12.16 -3.14
C LYS A 72 5.49 -13.42 -2.60
N ASN A 73 5.92 -13.91 -1.45
CA ASN A 73 5.38 -15.13 -0.84
C ASN A 73 3.93 -14.94 -0.41
N GLU A 74 3.60 -13.77 0.14
CA GLU A 74 2.26 -13.42 0.55
C GLU A 74 1.31 -13.34 -0.64
N LEU A 75 1.75 -12.79 -1.78
CA LEU A 75 0.95 -12.76 -3.01
C LEU A 75 0.66 -14.16 -3.54
N ILE A 76 1.64 -15.06 -3.53
CA ILE A 76 1.46 -16.45 -3.97
C ILE A 76 0.43 -17.14 -3.07
N LYS A 77 0.55 -16.97 -1.77
CA LYS A 77 -0.38 -17.52 -0.79
C LYS A 77 -1.81 -17.00 -1.02
N ILE A 78 -1.96 -15.70 -1.25
CA ILE A 78 -3.25 -15.07 -1.52
C ILE A 78 -3.89 -15.68 -2.78
N ILE A 79 -3.14 -15.82 -3.85
CA ILE A 79 -3.63 -16.39 -5.11
C ILE A 79 -4.14 -17.81 -4.88
N ASN A 80 -3.46 -18.61 -4.07
CA ASN A 80 -3.82 -20.01 -3.81
C ASN A 80 -4.98 -20.18 -2.83
N GLU A 81 -5.15 -19.27 -1.88
CA GLU A 81 -6.12 -19.41 -0.79
C GLU A 81 -7.31 -18.45 -0.87
N SER A 82 -7.33 -17.57 -1.86
CA SER A 82 -8.36 -16.52 -1.97
C SER A 82 -9.64 -17.01 -2.66
N ASN A 83 -10.71 -16.28 -2.37
CA ASN A 83 -11.96 -16.35 -3.11
C ASN A 83 -12.05 -15.13 -4.03
N THR A 84 -12.70 -15.29 -5.17
CA THR A 84 -12.92 -14.21 -6.14
C THR A 84 -14.39 -13.84 -6.16
N ILE A 85 -14.69 -12.55 -5.99
CA ILE A 85 -16.03 -11.99 -6.08
C ILE A 85 -16.01 -10.90 -7.15
N ILE A 86 -16.89 -11.00 -8.14
CA ILE A 86 -16.98 -10.02 -9.22
C ILE A 86 -18.22 -9.16 -9.02
N ASP A 87 -18.02 -7.86 -8.85
CA ASP A 87 -19.05 -6.84 -8.82
C ASP A 87 -18.64 -5.72 -9.80
N ASP A 88 -18.52 -4.46 -9.37
CA ASP A 88 -17.94 -3.39 -10.17
C ASP A 88 -16.42 -3.55 -10.34
N TYR A 89 -15.81 -4.41 -9.53
CA TYR A 89 -14.40 -4.78 -9.57
C TYR A 89 -14.24 -6.28 -9.54
N VAL A 90 -13.07 -6.77 -9.91
CA VAL A 90 -12.65 -8.13 -9.59
C VAL A 90 -12.01 -8.06 -8.20
N ASN A 91 -12.66 -8.65 -7.20
CA ASN A 91 -12.21 -8.63 -5.82
C ASN A 91 -11.57 -9.96 -5.44
N ILE A 92 -10.36 -9.92 -4.93
CA ILE A 92 -9.71 -11.08 -4.32
C ILE A 92 -9.86 -10.94 -2.81
N VAL A 93 -10.58 -11.87 -2.20
CA VAL A 93 -10.95 -11.82 -0.77
C VAL A 93 -10.15 -12.86 -0.01
N PHE A 94 -9.52 -12.47 1.07
CA PHE A 94 -8.72 -13.37 1.90
C PHE A 94 -8.65 -12.88 3.36
N ILE A 95 -8.18 -13.77 4.25
CA ILE A 95 -7.85 -13.43 5.63
C ILE A 95 -6.33 -13.22 5.67
N ASP A 96 -5.90 -12.05 6.10
CA ASP A 96 -4.47 -11.74 6.15
C ASP A 96 -3.77 -12.35 7.37
N SER A 97 -2.45 -12.13 7.47
CA SER A 97 -1.64 -12.67 8.57
C SER A 97 -2.02 -12.14 9.94
N ASN A 98 -2.73 -11.02 10.00
CA ASN A 98 -3.26 -10.44 11.25
C ASN A 98 -4.69 -10.89 11.55
N ASN A 99 -5.20 -11.87 10.80
CA ASN A 99 -6.55 -12.43 10.92
C ASN A 99 -7.67 -11.45 10.57
N PHE A 100 -7.38 -10.46 9.72
CA PHE A 100 -8.38 -9.52 9.20
C PHE A 100 -8.78 -9.89 7.78
N LYS A 101 -10.07 -9.69 7.47
CA LYS A 101 -10.57 -9.86 6.11
C LYS A 101 -10.09 -8.70 5.24
N THR A 102 -9.48 -9.02 4.12
CA THR A 102 -8.95 -8.04 3.16
C THR A 102 -9.48 -8.34 1.78
N LEU A 103 -9.83 -7.28 1.04
CA LEU A 103 -10.16 -7.34 -0.37
C LEU A 103 -9.11 -6.58 -1.16
N ILE A 104 -8.55 -7.20 -2.20
CA ILE A 104 -7.76 -6.49 -3.19
C ILE A 104 -8.65 -6.35 -4.43
N ARG A 105 -8.76 -5.11 -4.93
CA ARG A 105 -9.63 -4.76 -6.03
C ARG A 105 -8.86 -4.49 -7.30
N PHE A 106 -9.30 -5.09 -8.39
CA PHE A 106 -8.77 -4.84 -9.73
C PHE A 106 -9.88 -4.31 -10.62
N ASP A 107 -9.51 -3.42 -11.54
CA ASP A 107 -10.44 -2.91 -12.53
C ASP A 107 -10.96 -4.07 -13.39
N LYS A 108 -12.25 -4.05 -13.70
CA LYS A 108 -12.91 -5.14 -14.40
C LYS A 108 -12.56 -5.20 -15.88
N GLU A 109 -12.18 -4.06 -16.47
CA GLU A 109 -11.88 -3.96 -17.90
C GLU A 109 -10.41 -4.21 -18.21
N ASP A 110 -9.50 -3.58 -17.46
CA ASP A 110 -8.06 -3.62 -17.74
C ASP A 110 -7.25 -4.45 -16.74
N PHE A 111 -7.89 -4.91 -15.66
CA PHE A 111 -7.28 -5.69 -14.55
C PHE A 111 -6.13 -4.96 -13.83
N LEU A 112 -6.07 -3.63 -13.94
CA LEU A 112 -5.12 -2.87 -13.15
C LEU A 112 -5.59 -2.78 -11.69
N LEU A 113 -4.63 -2.67 -10.77
CA LEU A 113 -4.92 -2.54 -9.36
C LEU A 113 -5.71 -1.25 -9.11
N ALA A 114 -6.90 -1.38 -8.51
CA ALA A 114 -7.77 -0.25 -8.20
C ALA A 114 -7.75 0.12 -6.72
N GLY A 115 -7.26 -0.76 -5.85
CA GLY A 115 -7.16 -0.49 -4.42
C GLY A 115 -7.37 -1.72 -3.57
N TRP A 116 -7.59 -1.49 -2.29
CA TRP A 116 -7.92 -2.56 -1.36
C TRP A 116 -8.77 -2.04 -0.21
N VAL A 117 -9.41 -2.96 0.48
CA VAL A 117 -10.18 -2.70 1.70
C VAL A 117 -9.68 -3.64 2.77
N SER A 118 -9.32 -3.10 3.92
CA SER A 118 -8.87 -3.89 5.07
C SER A 118 -9.52 -3.37 6.35
N SER A 119 -9.22 -4.02 7.46
CA SER A 119 -9.67 -3.57 8.79
C SER A 119 -8.46 -3.48 9.71
N ASP A 120 -8.48 -2.53 10.64
CA ASP A 120 -7.48 -2.44 11.69
C ASP A 120 -7.89 -3.26 12.93
N GLN A 121 -7.04 -3.26 13.95
CA GLN A 121 -7.27 -4.01 15.20
C GLN A 121 -8.51 -3.52 15.98
N TYR A 122 -9.00 -2.31 15.70
CA TYR A 122 -10.19 -1.72 16.32
C TYR A 122 -11.45 -1.91 15.46
N ASN A 123 -11.35 -2.75 14.42
CA ASN A 123 -12.43 -3.00 13.46
C ASN A 123 -12.84 -1.78 12.63
N ASN A 124 -11.94 -0.79 12.50
CA ASN A 124 -12.13 0.32 11.58
C ASN A 124 -11.83 -0.14 10.16
N GLN A 125 -12.71 0.16 9.23
CA GLN A 125 -12.50 -0.13 7.83
C GLN A 125 -11.54 0.88 7.22
N ILE A 126 -10.53 0.39 6.51
CA ILE A 126 -9.56 1.20 5.78
C ILE A 126 -9.77 0.94 4.29
N ILE A 127 -10.15 1.98 3.55
CA ILE A 127 -10.37 1.91 2.11
C ILE A 127 -9.25 2.68 1.42
N PHE A 128 -8.52 1.99 0.55
CA PHE A 128 -7.43 2.57 -0.21
C PHE A 128 -7.78 2.50 -1.70
N GLU A 129 -8.00 3.66 -2.32
CA GLU A 129 -8.35 3.78 -3.74
C GLU A 129 -7.14 4.26 -4.52
N ILE A 130 -6.89 3.65 -5.67
CA ILE A 130 -5.72 3.90 -6.51
C ILE A 130 -6.16 4.36 -7.89
N GLU A 131 -5.51 5.40 -8.41
CA GLU A 131 -5.55 5.81 -9.80
C GLU A 131 -4.14 5.70 -10.39
N ILE A 132 -3.93 4.80 -11.32
CA ILE A 132 -2.62 4.59 -11.94
C ILE A 132 -2.34 5.73 -12.91
N ILE A 133 -1.19 6.39 -12.73
CA ILE A 133 -0.74 7.49 -13.58
C ILE A 133 0.13 6.97 -14.72
N SER A 134 1.06 6.06 -14.40
CA SER A 134 1.99 5.51 -15.40
C SER A 134 2.53 4.15 -14.96
N THR A 135 2.96 3.37 -15.93
CA THR A 135 3.58 2.06 -15.72
C THR A 135 4.90 2.00 -16.47
N ASN A 136 5.79 1.10 -16.01
CA ASN A 136 7.06 0.80 -16.70
C ASN A 136 8.01 1.98 -16.89
N GLN A 137 7.88 3.05 -16.10
CA GLN A 137 8.85 4.14 -16.13
C GLN A 137 10.13 3.74 -15.40
N MET A 138 11.25 4.21 -15.91
CA MET A 138 12.51 4.06 -15.22
C MET A 138 12.55 4.99 -14.02
N VAL A 139 12.85 4.44 -12.85
CA VAL A 139 12.93 5.17 -11.58
C VAL A 139 14.30 4.91 -10.96
N ASP A 140 14.91 5.98 -10.43
CA ASP A 140 16.17 5.85 -9.69
C ASP A 140 15.90 5.10 -8.40
N ASP A 141 16.56 3.97 -8.19
CA ASP A 141 16.38 3.10 -7.03
C ASP A 141 16.69 3.81 -5.71
N ARG A 142 17.48 4.88 -5.74
CA ARG A 142 17.81 5.68 -4.54
C ARG A 142 16.61 6.35 -3.91
N ILE A 143 15.50 6.56 -4.62
CA ILE A 143 14.28 7.14 -4.02
C ILE A 143 13.69 6.26 -2.92
N PHE A 144 14.00 4.96 -2.93
CA PHE A 144 13.52 4.01 -1.93
C PHE A 144 14.47 3.85 -0.74
N THR A 145 15.60 4.56 -0.73
CA THR A 145 16.55 4.49 0.38
C THR A 145 15.90 5.00 1.65
N LEU A 146 15.93 4.17 2.69
CA LEU A 146 15.34 4.53 3.98
C LEU A 146 16.16 5.59 4.69
N PRO A 147 15.51 6.45 5.51
CA PRO A 147 16.24 7.37 6.39
C PRO A 147 17.15 6.62 7.36
N ILE A 148 18.22 7.27 7.79
CA ILE A 148 19.17 6.69 8.75
C ILE A 148 18.51 6.70 10.13
N LYS A 149 18.57 5.55 10.83
CA LYS A 149 18.18 5.47 12.23
C LYS A 149 19.12 6.28 13.09
N SER A 150 18.59 7.21 13.85
CA SER A 150 19.35 7.99 14.83
C SER A 150 19.32 7.33 16.21
#